data_6499a8fe394180c783c9a94d03a4bd65
#
_entry.id   6499a8fe394180c783c9a94d03a4bd65
#
_cell.length_a   1.000
_cell.length_b   1.000
_cell.length_c   1.000
_cell.angle_alpha   90.00
_cell.angle_beta   90.00
_cell.angle_gamma   90.00
#
_symmetry.space_group_name_H-M   'P 1'
#
loop_
_entity.id
_entity.type
_entity.pdbx_description
1 polymer ?
#
loop_
_entity_poly.entity_id
_entity_poly.type
_entity_poly.pdbx_seq_one_letter_code
_entity_poly.pdbx_strand_id
1 'polypeptide(L)'
;YKKSLALYLLTQPEYCRDIEAYLNKALESLIPASQHAAVAAVVTTSLPPSYLEQERLDWLSKVMLAKVQGRKAALVRHYKTYKYMAGGVEYGILSLHYFQELYEREKNIPRVRLEKEYRGMVGKRKIIKQKQDYIFQTYRFPKELRKLSKRIAELGVLRLHMRVLGWQFFSYFFPAVMDKGYLPSIHSAKHSFLLTITAEKGCACYQDSQARQEYQKIIKKPQDANLELRGISVYGKRKIRGRVLVWKWEEGNSASLSQKISKDTIIVVGQTRPFLLPLLRQAKAIITDEGGLLCHAAIISRELAIPCIIGTKVATKRLRSGDSIEMDMATGSIRVR
;
A
#
# COMPACT_ATOMS: atom_id res chain seq x y z
N TYR A 1 25.10 -6.57 -7.39
CA TYR A 1 24.36 -5.76 -8.35
C TYR A 1 23.40 -6.58 -9.21
N LYS A 2 23.87 -7.62 -9.99
CA LYS A 2 22.99 -8.45 -10.86
C LYS A 2 21.85 -9.14 -10.08
N LYS A 3 22.13 -9.73 -8.92
CA LYS A 3 21.10 -10.35 -8.06
C LYS A 3 20.09 -9.32 -7.53
N SER A 4 20.54 -8.14 -7.14
CA SER A 4 19.66 -7.07 -6.65
C SER A 4 18.78 -6.50 -7.75
N LEU A 5 19.31 -6.36 -8.98
CA LEU A 5 18.54 -5.91 -10.14
C LEU A 5 17.49 -6.95 -10.53
N ALA A 6 17.84 -8.24 -10.59
CA ALA A 6 16.90 -9.31 -10.87
C ALA A 6 15.76 -9.35 -9.84
N LEU A 7 16.11 -9.20 -8.56
CA LEU A 7 15.14 -9.13 -7.47
C LEU A 7 14.20 -7.92 -7.60
N TYR A 8 14.74 -6.75 -7.95
CA TYR A 8 13.97 -5.55 -8.20
C TYR A 8 13.01 -5.74 -9.39
N LEU A 9 13.48 -6.31 -10.49
CA LEU A 9 12.63 -6.59 -11.67
C LEU A 9 11.48 -7.53 -11.32
N LEU A 10 11.72 -8.59 -10.54
CA LEU A 10 10.67 -9.51 -10.09
C LEU A 10 9.60 -8.84 -9.20
N THR A 11 9.87 -7.66 -8.65
CA THR A 11 8.90 -6.91 -7.86
C THR A 11 8.09 -5.90 -8.67
N GLN A 12 8.35 -5.79 -9.99
CA GLN A 12 7.59 -4.86 -10.84
C GLN A 12 6.15 -5.37 -11.08
N PRO A 13 5.19 -4.45 -11.29
CA PRO A 13 3.78 -4.79 -11.46
C PRO A 13 3.50 -5.79 -12.60
N GLU A 14 4.28 -5.73 -13.67
CA GLU A 14 4.12 -6.58 -14.86
C GLU A 14 4.35 -8.05 -14.49
N TYR A 15 5.47 -8.36 -13.87
CA TYR A 15 5.80 -9.72 -13.43
C TYR A 15 4.87 -10.24 -12.34
N CYS A 16 4.44 -9.37 -11.44
CA CYS A 16 3.47 -9.73 -10.41
C CYS A 16 2.13 -10.15 -11.01
N ARG A 17 1.66 -9.46 -12.07
CA ARG A 17 0.40 -9.80 -12.75
C ARG A 17 0.42 -11.19 -13.37
N ASP A 18 1.51 -11.57 -14.01
CA ASP A 18 1.63 -12.89 -14.63
C ASP A 18 1.61 -14.00 -13.58
N ILE A 19 2.31 -13.81 -12.48
CA ILE A 19 2.32 -14.75 -11.34
C ILE A 19 0.94 -14.83 -10.68
N GLU A 20 0.26 -13.71 -10.51
CA GLU A 20 -1.12 -13.66 -10.00
C GLU A 20 -2.11 -14.34 -10.93
N ALA A 21 -1.98 -14.12 -12.25
CA ALA A 21 -2.82 -14.75 -13.26
C ALA A 21 -2.63 -16.29 -13.27
N TYR A 22 -1.40 -16.75 -13.15
CA TYR A 22 -1.10 -18.17 -13.03
C TYR A 22 -1.72 -18.79 -11.76
N LEU A 23 -1.59 -18.13 -10.62
CA LEU A 23 -2.23 -18.58 -9.37
C LEU A 23 -3.75 -18.65 -9.53
N ASN A 24 -4.37 -17.60 -10.07
CA ASN A 24 -5.81 -17.54 -10.25
C ASN A 24 -6.31 -18.68 -11.15
N LYS A 25 -5.63 -18.93 -12.28
CA LYS A 25 -5.94 -20.05 -13.17
C LYS A 25 -5.81 -21.40 -12.47
N ALA A 26 -4.78 -21.58 -11.63
CA ALA A 26 -4.61 -22.79 -10.85
C ALA A 26 -5.70 -22.96 -9.77
N LEU A 27 -6.22 -21.86 -9.22
CA LEU A 27 -7.32 -21.90 -8.25
C LEU A 27 -8.67 -22.27 -8.90
N GLU A 28 -8.89 -21.92 -10.18
CA GLU A 28 -10.12 -22.23 -10.92
C GLU A 28 -10.44 -23.72 -10.94
N SER A 29 -9.42 -24.57 -10.99
CA SER A 29 -9.55 -26.03 -11.00
C SER A 29 -9.79 -26.65 -9.62
N LEU A 30 -9.55 -25.89 -8.52
CA LEU A 30 -9.53 -26.43 -7.16
C LEU A 30 -10.66 -25.88 -6.28
N ILE A 31 -11.14 -24.68 -6.60
CA ILE A 31 -11.96 -23.87 -5.68
C ILE A 31 -13.13 -23.24 -6.41
N PRO A 32 -14.35 -23.17 -5.83
CA PRO A 32 -15.45 -22.45 -6.43
C PRO A 32 -15.12 -20.98 -6.69
N ALA A 33 -15.52 -20.44 -7.84
CA ALA A 33 -15.21 -19.08 -8.29
C ALA A 33 -15.54 -18.00 -7.23
N SER A 34 -16.63 -18.19 -6.48
CA SER A 34 -17.04 -17.28 -5.40
C SER A 34 -16.04 -17.16 -4.24
N GLN A 35 -15.11 -18.11 -4.12
CA GLN A 35 -14.11 -18.17 -3.04
C GLN A 35 -12.69 -17.84 -3.50
N HIS A 36 -12.42 -17.71 -4.81
CA HIS A 36 -11.08 -17.51 -5.36
C HIS A 36 -10.36 -16.33 -4.71
N ALA A 37 -10.97 -15.15 -4.70
CA ALA A 37 -10.34 -13.95 -4.15
C ALA A 37 -10.03 -14.07 -2.64
N ALA A 38 -10.94 -14.66 -1.88
CA ALA A 38 -10.77 -14.86 -0.44
C ALA A 38 -9.66 -15.86 -0.14
N VAL A 39 -9.60 -16.97 -0.89
CA VAL A 39 -8.56 -17.99 -0.75
C VAL A 39 -7.21 -17.45 -1.19
N ALA A 40 -7.13 -16.83 -2.38
CA ALA A 40 -5.91 -16.21 -2.88
C ALA A 40 -5.35 -15.19 -1.86
N ALA A 41 -6.19 -14.34 -1.30
CA ALA A 41 -5.79 -13.36 -0.28
C ALA A 41 -5.16 -14.02 0.96
N VAL A 42 -5.70 -15.15 1.42
CA VAL A 42 -5.17 -15.86 2.59
C VAL A 42 -3.86 -16.58 2.26
N VAL A 43 -3.82 -17.36 1.17
CA VAL A 43 -2.64 -18.20 0.83
C VAL A 43 -1.44 -17.38 0.40
N THR A 44 -1.66 -16.15 -0.10
CA THR A 44 -0.59 -15.19 -0.46
C THR A 44 -0.26 -14.21 0.65
N THR A 45 -0.82 -14.35 1.84
CA THR A 45 -0.42 -13.52 2.99
C THR A 45 0.86 -14.06 3.61
N SER A 46 1.86 -13.20 3.78
CA SER A 46 3.13 -13.56 4.41
C SER A 46 2.95 -13.88 5.89
N LEU A 47 3.67 -14.89 6.39
CA LEU A 47 3.74 -15.18 7.82
C LEU A 47 4.68 -14.23 8.58
N PRO A 48 5.88 -13.90 8.10
CA PRO A 48 6.65 -12.79 8.66
C PRO A 48 5.89 -11.46 8.53
N PRO A 49 6.01 -10.56 9.52
CA PRO A 49 5.42 -9.23 9.44
C PRO A 49 6.06 -8.44 8.28
N SER A 50 5.26 -7.61 7.62
CA SER A 50 5.82 -6.64 6.70
C SER A 50 6.59 -5.55 7.45
N TYR A 51 7.34 -4.73 6.71
CA TYR A 51 8.05 -3.59 7.29
C TYR A 51 7.11 -2.63 8.04
N LEU A 52 5.90 -2.41 7.52
CA LEU A 52 4.91 -1.53 8.16
C LEU A 52 4.31 -2.14 9.44
N GLU A 53 4.05 -3.43 9.42
CA GLU A 53 3.54 -4.14 10.59
C GLU A 53 4.63 -4.27 11.67
N GLN A 54 5.88 -4.48 11.27
CA GLN A 54 7.03 -4.47 12.16
C GLN A 54 7.23 -3.09 12.81
N GLU A 55 7.06 -2.02 12.04
CA GLU A 55 7.07 -0.65 12.58
C GLU A 55 6.03 -0.48 13.68
N ARG A 56 4.77 -0.88 13.42
CA ARG A 56 3.72 -0.74 14.43
C ARG A 56 3.95 -1.61 15.66
N LEU A 57 4.44 -2.83 15.49
CA LEU A 57 4.84 -3.71 16.61
C LEU A 57 5.95 -3.07 17.45
N ASP A 58 6.96 -2.50 16.79
CA ASP A 58 8.05 -1.81 17.46
C ASP A 58 7.60 -0.52 18.13
N TRP A 59 6.70 0.24 17.49
CA TRP A 59 6.08 1.42 18.09
C TRP A 59 5.34 1.06 19.38
N LEU A 60 4.45 0.09 19.32
CA LEU A 60 3.69 -0.34 20.48
C LEU A 60 4.60 -0.86 21.58
N SER A 61 5.51 -1.78 21.30
CA SER A 61 6.32 -2.45 22.32
C SER A 61 7.46 -1.59 22.87
N LYS A 62 8.15 -0.84 21.99
CA LYS A 62 9.38 -0.13 22.34
C LYS A 62 9.17 1.34 22.69
N VAL A 63 8.06 1.95 22.25
CA VAL A 63 7.77 3.37 22.50
C VAL A 63 6.59 3.52 23.46
N MET A 64 5.42 2.99 23.10
CA MET A 64 4.19 3.23 23.83
C MET A 64 4.12 2.45 25.16
N LEU A 65 4.48 1.17 25.15
CA LEU A 65 4.47 0.29 26.33
C LEU A 65 5.76 0.30 27.14
N ALA A 66 6.80 0.98 26.65
CA ALA A 66 8.09 1.10 27.35
C ALA A 66 7.97 1.88 28.67
N LYS A 67 8.94 1.63 29.57
CA LYS A 67 9.07 2.43 30.81
C LYS A 67 9.34 3.88 30.48
N VAL A 68 8.78 4.81 31.29
CA VAL A 68 8.85 6.27 31.07
C VAL A 68 10.28 6.76 30.91
N GLN A 69 11.22 6.27 31.74
CA GLN A 69 12.62 6.73 31.76
C GLN A 69 13.40 6.50 30.45
N GLY A 70 13.01 5.56 29.62
CA GLY A 70 13.68 5.28 28.33
C GLY A 70 12.96 5.81 27.09
N ARG A 71 11.80 6.43 27.24
CA ARG A 71 10.88 6.71 26.15
C ARG A 71 11.42 7.68 25.11
N LYS A 72 12.08 8.76 25.54
CA LYS A 72 12.70 9.73 24.61
C LYS A 72 13.76 9.08 23.73
N ALA A 73 14.60 8.24 24.32
CA ALA A 73 15.63 7.50 23.58
C ALA A 73 15.00 6.44 22.67
N ALA A 74 13.91 5.80 23.11
CA ALA A 74 13.17 4.84 22.29
C ALA A 74 12.53 5.52 21.06
N LEU A 75 11.94 6.70 21.23
CA LEU A 75 11.37 7.50 20.14
C LEU A 75 12.45 7.89 19.11
N VAL A 76 13.61 8.34 19.56
CA VAL A 76 14.73 8.66 18.66
C VAL A 76 15.23 7.43 17.92
N ARG A 77 15.35 6.27 18.58
CA ARG A 77 15.73 5.01 17.92
C ARG A 77 14.69 4.61 16.89
N HIS A 78 13.40 4.71 17.23
CA HIS A 78 12.29 4.42 16.30
C HIS A 78 12.35 5.32 15.07
N TYR A 79 12.51 6.63 15.25
CA TYR A 79 12.73 7.59 14.17
C TYR A 79 13.90 7.18 13.27
N LYS A 80 15.07 6.89 13.84
CA LYS A 80 16.25 6.49 13.06
C LYS A 80 16.00 5.25 12.20
N THR A 81 15.22 4.29 12.71
CA THR A 81 14.90 3.04 12.03
C THR A 81 13.86 3.23 10.92
N TYR A 82 12.82 4.04 11.16
CA TYR A 82 11.62 4.09 10.32
C TYR A 82 11.41 5.41 9.55
N LYS A 83 12.33 6.37 9.65
CA LYS A 83 12.21 7.67 8.98
C LYS A 83 12.01 7.61 7.46
N TYR A 84 12.46 6.53 6.82
CA TYR A 84 12.30 6.32 5.38
C TYR A 84 10.98 5.63 4.99
N MET A 85 10.11 5.35 5.96
CA MET A 85 8.88 4.59 5.72
C MET A 85 7.89 5.31 4.80
N ALA A 86 7.81 6.64 4.86
CA ALA A 86 6.96 7.43 4.00
C ALA A 86 7.46 7.53 2.56
N GLY A 87 8.70 7.21 2.33
CA GLY A 87 9.48 7.17 1.08
C GLY A 87 8.90 7.82 -0.15
N GLY A 88 9.60 8.80 -0.66
CA GLY A 88 9.39 9.44 -1.95
C GLY A 88 10.25 10.68 -2.06
N VAL A 89 10.77 10.94 -3.27
CA VAL A 89 11.52 12.18 -3.55
C VAL A 89 10.69 13.42 -3.24
N GLU A 90 9.37 13.29 -3.39
CA GLU A 90 8.42 14.40 -3.19
C GLU A 90 7.95 14.55 -1.73
N TYR A 91 8.08 13.49 -0.91
CA TYR A 91 7.55 13.47 0.47
C TYR A 91 8.63 13.47 1.53
N GLY A 92 9.88 13.37 1.11
CA GLY A 92 11.02 13.42 2.00
C GLY A 92 11.08 12.28 3.02
N ILE A 93 11.90 12.50 4.01
CA ILE A 93 12.10 11.60 5.14
C ILE A 93 11.16 12.05 6.26
N LEU A 94 10.48 11.11 6.92
CA LEU A 94 9.69 11.44 8.12
C LEU A 94 10.60 12.13 9.14
N SER A 95 10.15 13.26 9.66
CA SER A 95 10.90 14.01 10.67
C SER A 95 10.75 13.36 12.05
N LEU A 96 11.66 13.68 12.96
CA LEU A 96 11.48 13.32 14.37
C LEU A 96 10.20 13.94 14.93
N HIS A 97 9.86 15.14 14.49
CA HIS A 97 8.62 15.84 14.87
C HIS A 97 7.37 15.04 14.52
N TYR A 98 7.33 14.39 13.35
CA TYR A 98 6.21 13.49 12.98
C TYR A 98 5.98 12.40 14.04
N PHE A 99 7.05 11.74 14.50
CA PHE A 99 6.93 10.70 15.53
C PHE A 99 6.59 11.28 16.92
N GLN A 100 7.02 12.51 17.21
CA GLN A 100 6.61 13.22 18.42
C GLN A 100 5.12 13.53 18.40
N GLU A 101 4.58 14.04 17.30
CA GLU A 101 3.14 14.29 17.14
C GLU A 101 2.34 12.98 17.18
N LEU A 102 2.85 11.89 16.60
CA LEU A 102 2.20 10.59 16.69
C LEU A 102 2.12 10.14 18.15
N TYR A 103 3.21 10.30 18.90
CA TYR A 103 3.24 10.00 20.33
C TYR A 103 2.24 10.87 21.12
N GLU A 104 2.20 12.18 20.88
CA GLU A 104 1.27 13.09 21.55
C GLU A 104 -0.20 12.70 21.30
N ARG A 105 -0.53 12.26 20.10
CA ARG A 105 -1.87 11.75 19.76
C ARG A 105 -2.23 10.45 20.47
N GLU A 106 -1.25 9.56 20.64
CA GLU A 106 -1.49 8.21 21.16
C GLU A 106 -1.22 8.08 22.68
N LYS A 107 -0.51 9.00 23.32
CA LYS A 107 -0.10 8.89 24.74
C LYS A 107 -1.25 8.71 25.73
N ASN A 108 -2.43 9.21 25.39
CA ASN A 108 -3.63 9.12 26.23
C ASN A 108 -4.47 7.86 25.95
N ILE A 109 -4.04 7.00 25.02
CA ILE A 109 -4.73 5.73 24.78
C ILE A 109 -4.48 4.83 25.99
N PRO A 110 -5.53 4.24 26.59
CA PRO A 110 -5.37 3.34 27.74
C PRO A 110 -4.40 2.20 27.45
N ARG A 111 -3.49 1.94 28.39
CA ARG A 111 -2.46 0.90 28.25
C ARG A 111 -3.04 -0.48 27.87
N VAL A 112 -4.18 -0.85 28.47
CA VAL A 112 -4.89 -2.10 28.18
C VAL A 112 -5.27 -2.20 26.70
N ARG A 113 -5.68 -1.07 26.08
CA ARG A 113 -6.01 -1.03 24.67
C ARG A 113 -4.78 -1.21 23.77
N LEU A 114 -3.66 -0.59 24.12
CA LEU A 114 -2.39 -0.75 23.40
C LEU A 114 -1.86 -2.19 23.50
N GLU A 115 -1.93 -2.79 24.69
CA GLU A 115 -1.55 -4.18 24.91
C GLU A 115 -2.45 -5.15 24.15
N LYS A 116 -3.76 -4.89 24.10
CA LYS A 116 -4.70 -5.69 23.29
C LYS A 116 -4.37 -5.60 21.81
N GLU A 117 -4.07 -4.41 21.29
CA GLU A 117 -3.64 -4.20 19.91
C GLU A 117 -2.36 -5.01 19.63
N TYR A 118 -1.33 -4.84 20.46
CA TYR A 118 -0.06 -5.56 20.32
C TYR A 118 -0.23 -7.08 20.31
N ARG A 119 -0.96 -7.62 21.30
CA ARG A 119 -1.24 -9.07 21.37
C ARG A 119 -2.04 -9.55 20.16
N GLY A 120 -2.99 -8.74 19.69
CA GLY A 120 -3.76 -9.03 18.49
C GLY A 120 -2.88 -9.13 17.25
N MET A 121 -1.94 -8.20 17.09
CA MET A 121 -0.99 -8.22 15.97
C MET A 121 -0.04 -9.42 16.03
N VAL A 122 0.51 -9.73 17.21
CA VAL A 122 1.37 -10.91 17.42
C VAL A 122 0.58 -12.21 17.16
N GLY A 123 -0.65 -12.31 17.66
CA GLY A 123 -1.50 -13.49 17.49
C GLY A 123 -1.98 -13.69 16.05
N LYS A 124 -2.08 -12.62 15.26
CA LYS A 124 -2.57 -12.63 13.87
C LYS A 124 -1.82 -13.66 13.00
N ARG A 125 -0.52 -13.80 13.18
CA ARG A 125 0.31 -14.72 12.38
C ARG A 125 -0.05 -16.19 12.61
N LYS A 126 -0.34 -16.54 13.85
CA LYS A 126 -0.84 -17.89 14.19
C LYS A 126 -2.18 -18.17 13.51
N ILE A 127 -3.08 -17.19 13.54
CA ILE A 127 -4.41 -17.31 12.90
C ILE A 127 -4.26 -17.42 11.36
N ILE A 128 -3.40 -16.62 10.75
CA ILE A 128 -3.14 -16.70 9.30
C ILE A 128 -2.60 -18.08 8.94
N LYS A 129 -1.62 -18.58 9.68
CA LYS A 129 -1.06 -19.92 9.45
C LYS A 129 -2.15 -20.99 9.56
N GLN A 130 -2.95 -20.97 10.61
CA GLN A 130 -4.07 -21.92 10.78
C GLN A 130 -5.05 -21.88 9.61
N LYS A 131 -5.39 -20.69 9.12
CA LYS A 131 -6.26 -20.53 7.94
C LYS A 131 -5.62 -21.07 6.67
N GLN A 132 -4.31 -20.82 6.46
CA GLN A 132 -3.57 -21.37 5.32
C GLN A 132 -3.55 -22.90 5.38
N ASP A 133 -3.21 -23.46 6.53
CA ASP A 133 -3.16 -24.92 6.72
C ASP A 133 -4.55 -25.55 6.48
N TYR A 134 -5.61 -24.94 6.99
CA TYR A 134 -6.98 -25.36 6.73
C TYR A 134 -7.34 -25.34 5.24
N ILE A 135 -7.03 -24.24 4.53
CA ILE A 135 -7.28 -24.12 3.09
C ILE A 135 -6.49 -25.19 2.32
N PHE A 136 -5.22 -25.37 2.65
CA PHE A 136 -4.35 -26.34 1.98
C PHE A 136 -4.84 -27.78 2.16
N GLN A 137 -5.41 -28.10 3.30
CA GLN A 137 -6.01 -29.41 3.59
C GLN A 137 -7.35 -29.57 2.90
N THR A 138 -8.28 -28.62 3.10
CA THR A 138 -9.65 -28.68 2.60
C THR A 138 -9.70 -28.81 1.07
N TYR A 139 -8.89 -28.01 0.36
CA TYR A 139 -8.85 -28.03 -1.10
C TYR A 139 -7.73 -28.91 -1.68
N ARG A 140 -7.05 -29.71 -0.86
CA ARG A 140 -5.99 -30.64 -1.29
C ARG A 140 -4.95 -29.97 -2.19
N PHE A 141 -4.48 -28.78 -1.82
CA PHE A 141 -3.52 -28.01 -2.60
C PHE A 141 -2.32 -28.87 -3.01
N PRO A 142 -1.98 -28.95 -4.30
CA PRO A 142 -0.73 -29.59 -4.76
C PRO A 142 0.50 -28.94 -4.11
N LYS A 143 1.54 -29.74 -3.89
CA LYS A 143 2.79 -29.28 -3.26
C LYS A 143 3.40 -28.07 -3.96
N GLU A 144 3.37 -28.06 -5.29
CA GLU A 144 3.92 -26.97 -6.11
C GLU A 144 3.08 -25.69 -5.97
N LEU A 145 1.76 -25.79 -5.88
CA LEU A 145 0.89 -24.63 -5.67
C LEU A 145 1.08 -24.03 -4.25
N ARG A 146 1.31 -24.86 -3.23
CA ARG A 146 1.68 -24.37 -1.88
C ARG A 146 3.01 -23.62 -1.90
N LYS A 147 4.03 -24.15 -2.62
CA LYS A 147 5.32 -23.46 -2.80
C LYS A 147 5.14 -22.13 -3.52
N LEU A 148 4.35 -22.11 -4.61
CA LEU A 148 4.05 -20.89 -5.34
C LEU A 148 3.38 -19.84 -4.45
N SER A 149 2.33 -20.21 -3.73
CA SER A 149 1.62 -19.31 -2.80
C SER A 149 2.58 -18.69 -1.76
N LYS A 150 3.49 -19.50 -1.21
CA LYS A 150 4.51 -19.04 -0.27
C LYS A 150 5.47 -18.05 -0.94
N ARG A 151 5.94 -18.33 -2.16
CA ARG A 151 6.82 -17.42 -2.91
C ARG A 151 6.15 -16.09 -3.24
N ILE A 152 4.87 -16.12 -3.61
CA ILE A 152 4.08 -14.90 -3.83
C ILE A 152 4.01 -14.07 -2.54
N ALA A 153 3.76 -14.70 -1.39
CA ALA A 153 3.72 -14.04 -0.10
C ALA A 153 5.09 -13.39 0.25
N GLU A 154 6.19 -14.10 0.04
CA GLU A 154 7.55 -13.60 0.24
C GLU A 154 7.88 -12.42 -0.68
N LEU A 155 7.50 -12.50 -1.96
CA LEU A 155 7.68 -11.41 -2.93
C LEU A 155 6.90 -10.15 -2.53
N GLY A 156 5.70 -10.29 -1.97
CA GLY A 156 4.91 -9.16 -1.46
C GLY A 156 5.65 -8.38 -0.37
N VAL A 157 6.21 -9.08 0.61
CA VAL A 157 7.02 -8.45 1.69
C VAL A 157 8.30 -7.84 1.14
N LEU A 158 9.00 -8.57 0.27
CA LEU A 158 10.22 -8.11 -0.37
C LEU A 158 9.99 -6.82 -1.16
N ARG A 159 8.89 -6.73 -1.90
CA ARG A 159 8.50 -5.54 -2.67
C ARG A 159 8.38 -4.30 -1.78
N LEU A 160 7.78 -4.43 -0.60
CA LEU A 160 7.70 -3.32 0.36
C LEU A 160 9.08 -2.94 0.89
N HIS A 161 9.91 -3.91 1.25
CA HIS A 161 11.29 -3.68 1.68
C HIS A 161 12.13 -2.99 0.61
N MET A 162 12.08 -3.47 -0.63
CA MET A 162 12.81 -2.88 -1.76
C MET A 162 12.37 -1.44 -2.04
N ARG A 163 11.10 -1.12 -1.84
CA ARG A 163 10.62 0.26 -1.90
C ARG A 163 11.29 1.15 -0.85
N VAL A 164 11.30 0.73 0.41
CA VAL A 164 11.92 1.50 1.50
C VAL A 164 13.42 1.67 1.25
N LEU A 165 14.11 0.59 0.87
CA LEU A 165 15.56 0.63 0.53
C LEU A 165 15.84 1.49 -0.71
N GLY A 166 14.99 1.44 -1.73
CA GLY A 166 15.08 2.29 -2.91
C GLY A 166 14.98 3.76 -2.54
N TRP A 167 14.03 4.15 -1.70
CA TRP A 167 13.90 5.52 -1.22
C TRP A 167 15.04 5.95 -0.31
N GLN A 168 15.56 5.05 0.52
CA GLN A 168 16.76 5.31 1.31
C GLN A 168 17.94 5.62 0.41
N PHE A 169 18.15 4.82 -0.64
CA PHE A 169 19.18 5.05 -1.64
C PHE A 169 19.00 6.41 -2.34
N PHE A 170 17.80 6.70 -2.83
CA PHE A 170 17.49 7.97 -3.48
C PHE A 170 17.71 9.16 -2.54
N SER A 171 17.36 9.05 -1.27
CA SER A 171 17.56 10.14 -0.29
C SER A 171 19.03 10.50 -0.06
N TYR A 172 19.95 9.58 -0.28
CA TYR A 172 21.39 9.84 -0.22
C TYR A 172 21.96 10.26 -1.58
N PHE A 173 21.53 9.63 -2.64
CA PHE A 173 22.07 9.81 -3.97
C PHE A 173 21.60 11.14 -4.61
N PHE A 174 20.33 11.48 -4.48
CA PHE A 174 19.76 12.67 -5.11
C PHE A 174 20.40 13.97 -4.65
N PRO A 175 20.58 14.26 -3.35
CA PRO A 175 21.27 15.47 -2.92
C PRO A 175 22.69 15.58 -3.49
N ALA A 176 23.44 14.47 -3.49
CA ALA A 176 24.80 14.46 -4.02
C ALA A 176 24.88 14.74 -5.54
N VAL A 177 23.83 14.36 -6.28
CA VAL A 177 23.71 14.64 -7.73
C VAL A 177 23.23 16.06 -7.97
N MET A 178 22.32 16.57 -7.14
CA MET A 178 21.83 17.96 -7.20
C MET A 178 22.95 18.97 -6.89
N ASP A 179 23.73 18.73 -5.84
CA ASP A 179 24.85 19.60 -5.44
C ASP A 179 25.91 19.72 -6.53
N LYS A 180 26.02 18.73 -7.40
CA LYS A 180 26.94 18.75 -8.55
C LYS A 180 26.35 19.40 -9.81
N GLY A 181 25.13 19.93 -9.75
CA GLY A 181 24.49 20.64 -10.87
C GLY A 181 24.05 19.74 -12.03
N TYR A 182 24.02 18.41 -11.82
CA TYR A 182 23.60 17.45 -12.86
C TYR A 182 22.09 17.41 -13.11
N LEU A 183 21.28 17.97 -12.21
CA LEU A 183 19.82 18.00 -12.33
C LEU A 183 19.29 19.42 -12.16
N PRO A 184 18.33 19.86 -12.99
CA PRO A 184 17.60 21.09 -12.74
C PRO A 184 16.80 20.96 -11.45
N SER A 185 16.57 22.07 -10.74
CA SER A 185 15.79 22.11 -9.51
C SER A 185 14.42 21.44 -9.71
N ILE A 186 14.12 20.42 -8.92
CA ILE A 186 12.84 19.68 -8.97
C ILE A 186 11.64 20.60 -8.65
N HIS A 187 11.88 21.71 -7.95
CA HIS A 187 10.83 22.68 -7.56
C HIS A 187 10.25 23.48 -8.75
N SER A 188 10.93 23.53 -9.90
CA SER A 188 10.43 24.21 -11.10
C SER A 188 9.63 23.29 -12.04
N ALA A 189 9.56 22.01 -11.73
CA ALA A 189 8.98 21.01 -12.62
C ALA A 189 7.45 20.95 -12.50
N LYS A 190 6.74 21.88 -13.10
CA LYS A 190 5.31 21.73 -13.46
C LYS A 190 5.07 20.65 -14.52
N HIS A 191 6.11 19.93 -14.94
CA HIS A 191 6.11 19.01 -16.07
C HIS A 191 6.67 17.64 -15.64
N SER A 192 6.15 16.57 -16.17
CA SER A 192 6.67 15.23 -15.97
C SER A 192 8.00 15.07 -16.70
N PHE A 193 9.06 14.73 -15.97
CA PHE A 193 10.37 14.44 -16.53
C PHE A 193 10.64 12.94 -16.48
N LEU A 194 11.17 12.40 -17.56
CA LEU A 194 11.80 11.10 -17.57
C LEU A 194 13.29 11.31 -17.31
N LEU A 195 13.78 10.83 -16.18
CA LEU A 195 15.19 10.85 -15.85
C LEU A 195 15.84 9.56 -16.31
N THR A 196 16.73 9.65 -17.29
CA THR A 196 17.56 8.53 -17.73
C THR A 196 18.98 8.76 -17.27
N ILE A 197 19.52 7.83 -16.48
CA ILE A 197 20.90 7.83 -16.03
C ILE A 197 21.64 6.75 -16.83
N THR A 198 22.59 7.15 -17.64
CA THR A 198 23.48 6.21 -18.35
C THR A 198 24.90 6.33 -17.83
N ALA A 199 25.64 5.22 -17.83
CA ALA A 199 27.02 5.18 -17.40
C ALA A 199 27.95 6.05 -18.27
N GLU A 200 27.55 6.27 -19.53
CA GLU A 200 28.39 6.96 -20.55
C GLU A 200 28.07 8.44 -20.70
N LYS A 201 26.84 8.87 -20.45
CA LYS A 201 26.38 10.25 -20.76
C LYS A 201 25.91 11.03 -19.52
N GLY A 202 26.03 10.50 -18.32
CA GLY A 202 25.49 11.13 -17.13
C GLY A 202 23.96 11.13 -17.07
N CYS A 203 23.36 12.17 -16.49
CA CYS A 203 21.91 12.32 -16.39
C CYS A 203 21.37 13.12 -17.58
N ALA A 204 20.43 12.55 -18.33
CA ALA A 204 19.64 13.25 -19.33
C ALA A 204 18.19 13.40 -18.85
N CYS A 205 17.67 14.62 -18.91
CA CYS A 205 16.31 14.95 -18.54
C CYS A 205 15.50 15.18 -19.82
N TYR A 206 14.44 14.38 -20.03
CA TYR A 206 13.57 14.52 -21.20
C TYR A 206 12.23 15.09 -20.76
N GLN A 207 11.80 16.15 -21.44
CA GLN A 207 10.44 16.70 -21.28
C GLN A 207 9.52 15.97 -22.24
N ASP A 208 8.66 15.11 -21.71
CA ASP A 208 7.77 14.28 -22.52
C ASP A 208 6.37 14.92 -22.66
N SER A 209 6.30 16.00 -23.46
CA SER A 209 5.04 16.64 -23.82
C SER A 209 4.20 15.81 -24.81
N GLN A 210 4.83 15.00 -25.66
CA GLN A 210 4.15 14.18 -26.66
C GLN A 210 3.55 12.92 -26.04
N ALA A 211 4.28 12.17 -25.21
CA ALA A 211 3.76 11.01 -24.52
C ALA A 211 2.60 11.36 -23.59
N ARG A 212 2.58 12.56 -23.00
CA ARG A 212 1.45 13.04 -22.18
C ARG A 212 0.21 13.31 -23.03
N GLN A 213 0.37 13.87 -24.25
CA GLN A 213 -0.74 14.08 -25.19
C GLN A 213 -1.28 12.76 -25.73
N GLU A 214 -0.41 11.80 -26.06
CA GLU A 214 -0.82 10.47 -26.49
C GLU A 214 -1.51 9.70 -25.38
N TYR A 215 -0.98 9.74 -24.15
CA TYR A 215 -1.60 9.14 -22.98
C TYR A 215 -3.01 9.72 -22.71
N GLN A 216 -3.20 11.04 -22.89
CA GLN A 216 -4.52 11.66 -22.76
C GLN A 216 -5.50 11.27 -23.89
N LYS A 217 -5.00 10.97 -25.09
CA LYS A 217 -5.82 10.44 -26.21
C LYS A 217 -6.26 9.00 -25.96
N ILE A 218 -5.41 8.20 -25.34
CA ILE A 218 -5.69 6.79 -24.99
C ILE A 218 -6.71 6.68 -23.84
N ILE A 219 -6.71 7.63 -22.90
CA ILE A 219 -7.74 7.71 -21.86
C ILE A 219 -9.02 8.32 -22.43
N LYS A 220 -9.73 7.55 -23.27
CA LYS A 220 -11.10 7.88 -23.63
C LYS A 220 -11.94 8.00 -22.35
N LYS A 221 -12.60 9.13 -22.14
CA LYS A 221 -13.56 9.30 -21.05
C LYS A 221 -14.60 8.18 -21.15
N PRO A 222 -14.81 7.37 -20.11
CA PRO A 222 -15.92 6.42 -20.12
C PRO A 222 -17.22 7.23 -20.14
N GLN A 223 -18.03 7.07 -21.19
CA GLN A 223 -19.28 7.80 -21.38
C GLN A 223 -20.51 7.16 -20.71
N ASP A 224 -20.36 6.02 -20.04
CA ASP A 224 -21.52 5.32 -19.50
C ASP A 224 -21.83 5.72 -18.05
N ALA A 225 -22.95 6.43 -17.90
CA ALA A 225 -23.43 6.93 -16.61
C ALA A 225 -23.93 5.83 -15.65
N ASN A 226 -24.15 4.61 -16.12
CA ASN A 226 -24.78 3.50 -15.36
C ASN A 226 -23.87 2.29 -15.07
N LEU A 227 -22.56 2.39 -15.28
CA LEU A 227 -21.69 1.24 -14.99
C LEU A 227 -21.47 1.12 -13.48
N GLU A 228 -21.94 0.01 -12.92
CA GLU A 228 -21.57 -0.44 -11.58
C GLU A 228 -20.03 -0.52 -11.51
N LEU A 229 -19.43 0.22 -10.58
CA LEU A 229 -17.98 0.14 -10.35
C LEU A 229 -17.66 -1.23 -9.75
N ARG A 230 -16.68 -1.91 -10.32
CA ARG A 230 -16.21 -3.20 -9.84
C ARG A 230 -14.70 -3.23 -9.69
N GLY A 231 -14.23 -3.95 -8.67
CA GLY A 231 -12.83 -4.21 -8.42
C GLY A 231 -12.63 -5.55 -7.73
N ILE A 232 -11.41 -5.83 -7.32
CA ILE A 232 -11.07 -7.04 -6.56
C ILE A 232 -11.16 -6.71 -5.08
N SER A 233 -12.03 -7.41 -4.37
CA SER A 233 -12.12 -7.33 -2.91
C SER A 233 -10.92 -8.05 -2.28
N VAL A 234 -10.14 -7.34 -1.48
CA VAL A 234 -8.93 -7.89 -0.85
C VAL A 234 -9.13 -8.26 0.60
N TYR A 235 -9.86 -7.43 1.32
CA TYR A 235 -10.12 -7.61 2.74
C TYR A 235 -11.52 -7.08 3.08
N GLY A 236 -12.23 -7.79 3.98
CA GLY A 236 -13.59 -7.48 4.39
C GLY A 236 -14.57 -8.58 3.98
N LYS A 237 -15.67 -8.72 4.72
CA LYS A 237 -16.66 -9.79 4.50
C LYS A 237 -18.10 -9.28 4.37
N ARG A 238 -18.35 -7.98 4.63
CA ARG A 238 -19.69 -7.41 4.71
C ARG A 238 -19.83 -6.25 3.73
N LYS A 239 -21.06 -5.83 3.51
CA LYS A 239 -21.36 -4.56 2.87
C LYS A 239 -20.91 -3.42 3.78
N ILE A 240 -20.24 -2.44 3.20
CA ILE A 240 -19.70 -1.30 3.91
C ILE A 240 -20.26 -0.04 3.26
N ARG A 241 -20.81 0.82 4.09
CA ARG A 241 -21.34 2.12 3.69
C ARG A 241 -20.47 3.22 4.27
N GLY A 242 -20.31 4.30 3.54
CA GLY A 242 -19.57 5.45 4.02
C GLY A 242 -19.54 6.59 3.02
N ARG A 243 -18.89 7.68 3.42
CA ARG A 243 -18.69 8.86 2.58
C ARG A 243 -17.35 8.81 1.89
N VAL A 244 -17.36 9.09 0.60
CA VAL A 244 -16.17 9.13 -0.25
C VAL A 244 -15.33 10.35 0.07
N LEU A 245 -14.02 10.13 0.16
CA LEU A 245 -13.00 11.16 0.06
C LEU A 245 -12.07 10.77 -1.09
N VAL A 246 -12.26 11.41 -2.25
CA VAL A 246 -11.36 11.22 -3.39
C VAL A 246 -10.11 12.05 -3.15
N TRP A 247 -8.96 11.40 -3.21
CA TRP A 247 -7.69 12.10 -3.22
C TRP A 247 -6.96 11.86 -4.54
N LYS A 248 -6.59 12.96 -5.18
CA LYS A 248 -5.81 12.96 -6.40
C LYS A 248 -4.40 13.47 -6.11
N TRP A 249 -3.45 12.87 -6.79
CA TRP A 249 -2.02 13.19 -6.64
C TRP A 249 -1.72 14.69 -6.78
N GLU A 250 -2.45 15.38 -7.65
CA GLU A 250 -2.28 16.79 -7.98
C GLU A 250 -2.72 17.74 -6.86
N GLU A 251 -3.47 17.23 -5.87
CA GLU A 251 -4.04 18.04 -4.78
C GLU A 251 -3.08 18.31 -3.62
N GLY A 252 -1.81 17.83 -3.70
CA GLY A 252 -0.73 18.21 -2.79
C GLY A 252 -0.88 17.64 -1.36
N ASN A 253 -0.70 18.44 -0.36
CA ASN A 253 -0.37 18.14 1.01
C ASN A 253 -1.34 17.17 1.74
N SER A 254 -0.82 16.02 2.22
CA SER A 254 -1.57 15.06 3.03
C SER A 254 -2.03 15.59 4.40
N ALA A 255 -1.42 16.67 4.90
CA ALA A 255 -1.79 17.26 6.18
C ALA A 255 -3.20 17.88 6.16
N SER A 256 -3.62 18.48 5.03
CA SER A 256 -4.98 19.02 4.88
C SER A 256 -6.06 17.94 4.81
N LEU A 257 -5.68 16.72 4.42
CA LEU A 257 -6.59 15.58 4.34
C LEU A 257 -6.89 14.98 5.72
N SER A 258 -5.94 15.01 6.66
CA SER A 258 -6.14 14.43 7.98
C SER A 258 -7.31 15.08 8.73
N GLN A 259 -7.58 16.35 8.48
CA GLN A 259 -8.71 17.09 9.06
C GLN A 259 -10.06 16.70 8.44
N LYS A 260 -10.08 16.09 7.25
CA LYS A 260 -11.29 15.69 6.51
C LYS A 260 -11.70 14.24 6.74
N ILE A 261 -10.86 13.45 7.41
CA ILE A 261 -11.12 12.03 7.63
C ILE A 261 -11.92 11.83 8.91
N SER A 262 -13.05 11.15 8.79
CA SER A 262 -13.89 10.67 9.87
C SER A 262 -13.95 9.14 9.90
N LYS A 263 -14.55 8.58 10.95
CA LYS A 263 -14.76 7.12 11.06
C LYS A 263 -15.64 6.52 9.94
N ASP A 264 -16.33 7.36 9.19
CA ASP A 264 -17.18 6.96 8.06
C ASP A 264 -16.54 7.19 6.69
N THR A 265 -15.29 7.68 6.66
CA THR A 265 -14.62 8.03 5.40
C THR A 265 -14.14 6.80 4.66
N ILE A 266 -14.52 6.69 3.39
CA ILE A 266 -13.97 5.74 2.41
C ILE A 266 -13.01 6.52 1.52
N ILE A 267 -11.72 6.17 1.59
CA ILE A 267 -10.68 6.84 0.80
C ILE A 267 -10.64 6.22 -0.60
N VAL A 268 -10.74 7.07 -1.62
CA VAL A 268 -10.63 6.69 -3.04
C VAL A 268 -9.39 7.33 -3.63
N VAL A 269 -8.47 6.52 -4.13
CA VAL A 269 -7.16 6.96 -4.67
C VAL A 269 -6.80 6.18 -5.92
N GLY A 270 -5.99 6.77 -6.81
CA GLY A 270 -5.47 6.04 -7.98
C GLY A 270 -4.66 4.82 -7.54
N GLN A 271 -3.71 5.03 -6.62
CA GLN A 271 -2.93 3.99 -5.94
C GLN A 271 -2.55 4.46 -4.54
N THR A 272 -2.38 3.52 -3.61
CA THR A 272 -1.89 3.88 -2.28
C THR A 272 -0.37 4.05 -2.28
N ARG A 273 0.10 4.99 -1.47
CA ARG A 273 1.51 5.27 -1.25
C ARG A 273 1.83 5.21 0.26
N PRO A 274 3.08 4.92 0.67
CA PRO A 274 3.44 4.80 2.08
C PRO A 274 3.09 6.03 2.93
N PHE A 275 3.23 7.24 2.39
CA PHE A 275 2.91 8.47 3.11
C PHE A 275 1.41 8.64 3.42
N LEU A 276 0.52 7.94 2.69
CA LEU A 276 -0.92 7.92 2.99
C LEU A 276 -1.24 7.02 4.20
N LEU A 277 -0.29 6.23 4.68
CA LEU A 277 -0.52 5.26 5.74
C LEU A 277 -1.18 5.83 7.00
N PRO A 278 -0.78 7.02 7.52
CA PRO A 278 -1.44 7.64 8.67
C PRO A 278 -2.91 7.98 8.41
N LEU A 279 -3.25 8.30 7.17
CA LEU A 279 -4.63 8.59 6.73
C LEU A 279 -5.41 7.30 6.54
N LEU A 280 -4.81 6.32 5.88
CA LEU A 280 -5.44 5.01 5.62
C LEU A 280 -5.80 4.30 6.92
N ARG A 281 -4.99 4.44 7.98
CA ARG A 281 -5.29 3.87 9.32
C ARG A 281 -6.58 4.43 9.95
N GLN A 282 -7.01 5.61 9.54
CA GLN A 282 -8.21 6.27 10.06
C GLN A 282 -9.43 6.00 9.17
N ALA A 283 -9.22 5.51 7.97
CA ALA A 283 -10.28 5.28 7.01
C ALA A 283 -11.14 4.07 7.36
N LYS A 284 -12.42 4.14 7.04
CA LYS A 284 -13.36 3.02 7.14
C LYS A 284 -13.09 1.94 6.11
N ALA A 285 -12.74 2.34 4.88
CA ALA A 285 -12.40 1.47 3.77
C ALA A 285 -11.52 2.21 2.75
N ILE A 286 -10.94 1.45 1.82
CA ILE A 286 -10.06 1.94 0.76
C ILE A 286 -10.57 1.44 -0.60
N ILE A 287 -10.57 2.32 -1.60
CA ILE A 287 -10.81 1.98 -3.00
C ILE A 287 -9.64 2.48 -3.83
N THR A 288 -9.10 1.64 -4.72
CA THR A 288 -8.04 2.06 -5.65
C THR A 288 -8.39 1.77 -7.10
N ASP A 289 -7.98 2.67 -8.00
CA ASP A 289 -8.10 2.44 -9.44
C ASP A 289 -7.13 1.39 -9.92
N GLU A 290 -5.90 1.47 -9.45
CA GLU A 290 -4.84 0.52 -9.79
C GLU A 290 -4.69 -0.56 -8.73
N GLY A 291 -4.14 -1.70 -9.14
CA GLY A 291 -3.66 -2.72 -8.23
C GLY A 291 -4.10 -4.13 -8.57
N GLY A 292 -3.28 -5.08 -8.13
CA GLY A 292 -3.53 -6.51 -8.06
C GLY A 292 -3.35 -6.99 -6.62
N LEU A 293 -3.47 -8.31 -6.38
CA LEU A 293 -3.42 -8.92 -5.04
C LEU A 293 -2.11 -8.66 -4.27
N LEU A 294 -1.03 -8.33 -4.98
CA LEU A 294 0.29 -8.00 -4.42
C LEU A 294 0.59 -6.49 -4.41
N CYS A 295 -0.38 -5.62 -4.75
CA CYS A 295 -0.15 -4.18 -4.70
C CYS A 295 -0.07 -3.68 -3.25
N HIS A 296 0.47 -2.48 -3.07
CA HIS A 296 0.62 -1.84 -1.77
C HIS A 296 -0.71 -1.72 -1.01
N ALA A 297 -1.80 -1.34 -1.70
CA ALA A 297 -3.13 -1.28 -1.11
C ALA A 297 -3.60 -2.63 -0.58
N ALA A 298 -3.39 -3.70 -1.37
CA ALA A 298 -3.77 -5.05 -0.99
C ALA A 298 -3.00 -5.56 0.25
N ILE A 299 -1.72 -5.27 0.32
CA ILE A 299 -0.87 -5.66 1.45
C ILE A 299 -1.30 -4.89 2.70
N ILE A 300 -1.39 -3.56 2.61
CA ILE A 300 -1.77 -2.69 3.75
C ILE A 300 -3.16 -3.02 4.26
N SER A 301 -4.14 -3.22 3.39
CA SER A 301 -5.51 -3.50 3.82
C SER A 301 -5.59 -4.78 4.65
N ARG A 302 -4.83 -5.81 4.27
CA ARG A 302 -4.74 -7.05 5.04
C ARG A 302 -4.01 -6.87 6.38
N GLU A 303 -2.97 -6.06 6.40
CA GLU A 303 -2.18 -5.79 7.60
C GLU A 303 -2.92 -4.94 8.61
N LEU A 304 -3.53 -3.87 8.15
CA LEU A 304 -4.28 -2.94 8.99
C LEU A 304 -5.72 -3.40 9.25
N ALA A 305 -6.14 -4.52 8.66
CA ALA A 305 -7.51 -5.03 8.72
C ALA A 305 -8.55 -4.00 8.23
N ILE A 306 -8.21 -3.23 7.19
CA ILE A 306 -9.07 -2.23 6.59
C ILE A 306 -9.70 -2.81 5.32
N PRO A 307 -11.05 -2.79 5.18
CA PRO A 307 -11.73 -3.23 3.97
C PRO A 307 -11.22 -2.50 2.74
N CYS A 308 -10.97 -3.25 1.65
CA CYS A 308 -10.37 -2.67 0.45
C CYS A 308 -10.87 -3.34 -0.82
N ILE A 309 -11.23 -2.51 -1.82
CA ILE A 309 -11.46 -2.91 -3.20
C ILE A 309 -10.41 -2.25 -4.08
N ILE A 310 -9.69 -3.04 -4.87
CA ILE A 310 -8.59 -2.59 -5.74
C ILE A 310 -8.90 -2.82 -7.21
N GLY A 311 -8.19 -2.11 -8.09
CA GLY A 311 -8.26 -2.35 -9.53
C GLY A 311 -9.57 -1.91 -10.18
N THR A 312 -10.25 -0.90 -9.65
CA THR A 312 -11.51 -0.38 -10.20
C THR A 312 -11.33 0.37 -11.52
N LYS A 313 -10.11 0.75 -11.86
CA LYS A 313 -9.68 1.48 -13.07
C LYS A 313 -10.17 2.93 -13.16
N VAL A 314 -11.33 3.24 -12.61
CA VAL A 314 -12.03 4.52 -12.85
C VAL A 314 -12.71 5.13 -11.62
N ALA A 315 -12.54 4.57 -10.41
CA ALA A 315 -13.23 5.08 -9.22
C ALA A 315 -12.89 6.54 -8.92
N THR A 316 -11.62 6.95 -9.06
CA THR A 316 -11.22 8.36 -8.86
C THR A 316 -11.82 9.33 -9.88
N LYS A 317 -12.29 8.83 -11.02
CA LYS A 317 -12.92 9.64 -12.08
C LYS A 317 -14.44 9.68 -11.96
N ARG A 318 -15.02 8.64 -11.35
CA ARG A 318 -16.48 8.46 -11.26
C ARG A 318 -17.05 8.92 -9.93
N LEU A 319 -16.32 8.72 -8.84
CA LEU A 319 -16.75 9.13 -7.51
C LEU A 319 -16.25 10.55 -7.20
N ARG A 320 -17.03 11.25 -6.39
CA ARG A 320 -16.70 12.60 -5.90
C ARG A 320 -16.62 12.59 -4.38
N SER A 321 -15.77 13.43 -3.83
CA SER A 321 -15.74 13.63 -2.38
C SER A 321 -17.10 14.11 -1.88
N GLY A 322 -17.62 13.44 -0.86
CA GLY A 322 -18.96 13.66 -0.31
C GLY A 322 -20.00 12.62 -0.76
N ASP A 323 -19.77 11.88 -1.85
CA ASP A 323 -20.68 10.82 -2.29
C ASP A 323 -20.90 9.80 -1.17
N SER A 324 -22.16 9.35 -1.02
CA SER A 324 -22.48 8.21 -0.17
C SER A 324 -22.46 6.94 -1.00
N ILE A 325 -21.65 5.94 -0.60
CA ILE A 325 -21.51 4.71 -1.36
C ILE A 325 -21.71 3.46 -0.49
N GLU A 326 -22.05 2.38 -1.15
CA GLU A 326 -22.04 1.03 -0.59
C GLU A 326 -21.04 0.17 -1.36
N MET A 327 -20.10 -0.43 -0.63
CA MET A 327 -19.14 -1.42 -1.13
C MET A 327 -19.61 -2.80 -0.73
N ASP A 328 -19.77 -3.69 -1.69
CA ASP A 328 -20.06 -5.12 -1.42
C ASP A 328 -18.76 -5.91 -1.51
N MET A 329 -18.26 -6.35 -0.36
CA MET A 329 -16.98 -7.04 -0.27
C MET A 329 -17.05 -8.49 -0.76
N ALA A 330 -18.23 -9.05 -0.98
CA ALA A 330 -18.37 -10.39 -1.54
C ALA A 330 -18.22 -10.39 -3.06
N THR A 331 -18.72 -9.34 -3.72
CA THR A 331 -18.72 -9.22 -5.19
C THR A 331 -17.68 -8.24 -5.73
N GLY A 332 -17.08 -7.41 -4.86
CA GLY A 332 -16.19 -6.32 -5.27
C GLY A 332 -16.93 -5.17 -5.96
N SER A 333 -18.26 -5.08 -5.81
CA SER A 333 -19.06 -4.02 -6.44
C SER A 333 -19.20 -2.80 -5.54
N ILE A 334 -19.32 -1.63 -6.18
CA ILE A 334 -19.45 -0.33 -5.53
C ILE A 334 -20.63 0.40 -6.17
N ARG A 335 -21.56 0.87 -5.34
CA ARG A 335 -22.75 1.60 -5.78
C ARG A 335 -22.84 2.95 -5.08
N VAL A 336 -23.15 4.00 -5.85
CA VAL A 336 -23.50 5.32 -5.31
C VAL A 336 -24.96 5.26 -4.85
N ARG A 337 -25.27 5.89 -3.71
CA ARG A 337 -26.58 5.93 -3.08
C ARG A 337 -27.19 7.32 -3.18
#